data_c30a720ed2f3c5ec7d4fa14ce116b3fa
#
_entry.id   c30a720ed2f3c5ec7d4fa14ce116b3fa
#
_cell.length_a   1.000
_cell.length_b   1.000
_cell.length_c   1.000
_cell.angle_alpha   90.00
_cell.angle_beta   90.00
_cell.angle_gamma   90.00
#
_symmetry.space_group_name_H-M   'P 1'
#
loop_
_entity.id
_entity.type
_entity.pdbx_description
1 polymer ?
#
loop_
_entity_poly.entity_id
_entity_poly.type
_entity_poly.pdbx_seq_one_letter_code
_entity_poly.pdbx_strand_id
1 'polypeptide(L)'
;MNEKTGQIFSIAVDNAPVQGCTVSKLVKEISGRRISHFSLAAGTDISAETYPVHKLWFVAGGDLKAFDGNGVEIQLSSGVLFITPIGSPVGINTMDGGIYTEIETDKDMTMNKAIEAGKAFMLKDLLPYAEGRIVNMDLTSDSKMKFVLMSFSAGTGLSEHAAPGEAIIFALDGEGIIGYEGKEHVIRAGENFAFAKNGVHWVKAEKPFKMALLLMFD
;
A
#
# COMPACT_ATOMS: atom_id res chain seq x y z
N MET A 1 7.01 13.77 3.83
CA MET A 1 6.36 12.53 4.31
C MET A 1 6.64 12.34 5.80
N ASN A 2 5.67 11.81 6.55
CA ASN A 2 5.78 11.62 8.02
C ASN A 2 6.28 10.22 8.43
N GLU A 3 6.68 9.38 7.47
CA GLU A 3 7.23 8.05 7.74
C GLU A 3 8.76 8.06 7.89
N LYS A 4 9.28 7.02 8.54
CA LYS A 4 10.72 6.84 8.80
C LYS A 4 11.46 6.56 7.48
N THR A 5 12.13 7.57 6.94
CA THR A 5 12.89 7.45 5.69
C THR A 5 14.25 6.77 5.95
N GLY A 6 14.67 5.91 5.03
CA GLY A 6 16.00 5.27 5.05
C GLY A 6 16.17 4.16 6.07
N GLN A 7 15.09 3.58 6.58
CA GLN A 7 15.12 2.45 7.50
C GLN A 7 13.89 1.55 7.34
N ILE A 8 14.01 0.30 7.73
CA ILE A 8 12.88 -0.63 7.80
C ILE A 8 11.93 -0.21 8.92
N PHE A 9 10.64 -0.27 8.66
CA PHE A 9 9.57 -0.07 9.63
C PHE A 9 8.38 -1.00 9.31
N SER A 10 7.40 -1.07 10.19
CA SER A 10 6.18 -1.83 9.92
C SER A 10 4.95 -0.96 10.23
N ILE A 11 4.15 -0.68 9.19
CA ILE A 11 2.89 0.07 9.36
C ILE A 11 2.00 -0.63 10.37
N ALA A 12 1.92 -1.96 10.32
CA ALA A 12 1.09 -2.74 11.23
C ALA A 12 1.54 -2.68 12.68
N VAL A 13 2.87 -2.68 12.93
CA VAL A 13 3.43 -2.63 14.30
C VAL A 13 3.46 -1.21 14.83
N ASP A 14 3.89 -0.26 14.01
CA ASP A 14 4.07 1.15 14.44
C ASP A 14 2.73 1.90 14.62
N ASN A 15 1.62 1.34 14.11
CA ASN A 15 0.27 1.90 14.25
C ASN A 15 -0.70 0.90 14.92
N ALA A 16 -0.24 0.19 15.95
CA ALA A 16 -1.07 -0.79 16.67
C ALA A 16 -2.38 -0.16 17.17
N PRO A 17 -3.52 -0.87 17.07
CA PRO A 17 -4.82 -0.35 17.51
C PRO A 17 -4.84 0.03 18.99
N VAL A 18 -5.50 1.14 19.30
CA VAL A 18 -5.75 1.60 20.67
C VAL A 18 -7.13 1.14 21.08
N GLN A 19 -7.24 0.42 22.21
CA GLN A 19 -8.49 -0.18 22.66
C GLN A 19 -9.66 0.81 22.63
N GLY A 20 -10.76 0.40 21.98
CA GLY A 20 -11.99 1.17 21.86
C GLY A 20 -11.90 2.39 20.93
N CYS A 21 -10.80 2.55 20.18
CA CYS A 21 -10.59 3.71 19.34
C CYS A 21 -10.39 3.31 17.88
N THR A 22 -10.82 4.21 16.99
CA THR A 22 -10.34 4.31 15.61
C THR A 22 -9.39 5.50 15.54
N VAL A 23 -8.15 5.28 15.12
CA VAL A 23 -7.10 6.30 15.06
C VAL A 23 -6.62 6.47 13.63
N SER A 24 -6.41 7.70 13.18
CA SER A 24 -5.78 7.99 11.88
C SER A 24 -4.48 8.77 12.07
N LYS A 25 -3.49 8.45 11.24
CA LYS A 25 -2.18 9.14 11.17
C LYS A 25 -1.94 9.60 9.74
N LEU A 26 -1.83 10.91 9.55
CA LEU A 26 -1.48 11.45 8.24
C LEU A 26 -0.03 11.07 7.88
N VAL A 27 0.15 10.44 6.72
CA VAL A 27 1.46 10.10 6.15
C VAL A 27 1.96 11.23 5.28
N LYS A 28 1.15 11.69 4.34
CA LYS A 28 1.46 12.80 3.43
C LYS A 28 0.18 13.42 2.87
N GLU A 29 0.27 14.70 2.55
CA GLU A 29 -0.70 15.42 1.73
C GLU A 29 -0.03 15.88 0.43
N ILE A 30 -0.68 15.63 -0.70
CA ILE A 30 -0.19 15.99 -2.04
C ILE A 30 -1.34 16.62 -2.81
N SER A 31 -1.23 17.90 -3.15
CA SER A 31 -2.25 18.61 -3.94
C SER A 31 -3.67 18.44 -3.39
N GLY A 32 -3.82 18.50 -2.06
CA GLY A 32 -5.09 18.35 -1.35
C GLY A 32 -5.59 16.90 -1.16
N ARG A 33 -4.84 15.91 -1.60
CA ARG A 33 -5.13 14.48 -1.40
C ARG A 33 -4.32 13.94 -0.24
N ARG A 34 -4.91 13.05 0.54
CA ARG A 34 -4.30 12.52 1.77
C ARG A 34 -3.92 11.05 1.59
N ILE A 35 -2.78 10.71 2.16
CA ILE A 35 -2.36 9.34 2.43
C ILE A 35 -2.32 9.21 3.94
N SER A 36 -3.07 8.28 4.51
CA SER A 36 -3.18 8.11 5.96
C SER A 36 -3.20 6.64 6.34
N HIS A 37 -2.63 6.31 7.49
CA HIS A 37 -2.85 5.02 8.13
C HIS A 37 -4.03 5.12 9.08
N PHE A 38 -4.88 4.11 9.07
CA PHE A 38 -6.00 3.93 9.99
C PHE A 38 -5.79 2.67 10.81
N SER A 39 -6.00 2.78 12.11
CA SER A 39 -5.95 1.67 13.06
C SER A 39 -7.30 1.56 13.73
N LEU A 40 -7.97 0.43 13.56
CA LEU A 40 -9.25 0.12 14.16
C LEU A 40 -9.04 -0.90 15.28
N ALA A 41 -9.50 -0.58 16.48
CA ALA A 41 -9.55 -1.55 17.60
C ALA A 41 -10.63 -2.62 17.35
N ALA A 42 -10.54 -3.71 18.06
CA ALA A 42 -11.56 -4.77 18.03
C ALA A 42 -12.96 -4.19 18.31
N GLY A 43 -13.93 -4.57 17.49
CA GLY A 43 -15.32 -4.14 17.59
C GLY A 43 -15.58 -2.68 17.20
N THR A 44 -14.67 -2.03 16.47
CA THR A 44 -14.86 -0.66 15.96
C THR A 44 -15.10 -0.63 14.45
N ASP A 45 -15.64 0.50 13.97
CA ASP A 45 -15.96 0.73 12.58
C ASP A 45 -15.69 2.19 12.17
N ILE A 46 -15.69 2.41 10.87
CA ILE A 46 -15.89 3.70 10.21
C ILE A 46 -17.13 3.56 9.36
N SER A 47 -18.14 4.38 9.67
CA SER A 47 -19.45 4.35 9.03
C SER A 47 -19.35 4.50 7.50
N ALA A 48 -20.35 3.97 6.80
CA ALA A 48 -20.36 4.06 5.34
C ALA A 48 -20.51 5.51 4.86
N GLU A 49 -19.57 5.93 4.05
CA GLU A 49 -19.51 7.26 3.42
C GLU A 49 -19.45 7.14 1.91
N THR A 50 -19.95 8.16 1.23
CA THR A 50 -19.90 8.26 -0.24
C THR A 50 -18.75 9.16 -0.67
N TYR A 51 -17.86 8.64 -1.52
CA TYR A 51 -16.67 9.35 -1.98
C TYR A 51 -16.83 9.86 -3.42
N PRO A 52 -16.35 11.07 -3.72
CA PRO A 52 -16.39 11.64 -5.09
C PRO A 52 -15.23 11.13 -5.97
N VAL A 53 -14.25 10.44 -5.39
CA VAL A 53 -13.10 9.81 -6.03
C VAL A 53 -12.87 8.43 -5.42
N HIS A 54 -12.13 7.57 -6.10
CA HIS A 54 -11.71 6.31 -5.50
C HIS A 54 -10.74 6.55 -4.34
N LYS A 55 -10.84 5.72 -3.32
CA LYS A 55 -9.82 5.54 -2.31
C LYS A 55 -9.26 4.13 -2.42
N LEU A 56 -7.96 3.97 -2.25
CA LEU A 56 -7.30 2.69 -2.21
C LEU A 56 -7.07 2.33 -0.74
N TRP A 57 -7.65 1.24 -0.26
CA TRP A 57 -7.47 0.74 1.11
C TRP A 57 -6.55 -0.49 1.07
N PHE A 58 -5.28 -0.31 1.40
CA PHE A 58 -4.32 -1.40 1.51
C PHE A 58 -4.21 -1.86 2.96
N VAL A 59 -4.60 -3.11 3.22
CA VAL A 59 -4.54 -3.70 4.57
C VAL A 59 -3.13 -4.09 4.92
N ALA A 60 -2.57 -3.44 5.95
CA ALA A 60 -1.23 -3.70 6.47
C ALA A 60 -1.21 -4.81 7.52
N GLY A 61 -2.30 -5.01 8.25
CA GLY A 61 -2.38 -6.04 9.28
C GLY A 61 -3.79 -6.21 9.86
N GLY A 62 -4.05 -7.37 10.45
CA GLY A 62 -5.35 -7.74 10.99
C GLY A 62 -6.38 -8.13 9.92
N ASP A 63 -7.63 -8.25 10.36
CA ASP A 63 -8.78 -8.61 9.54
C ASP A 63 -9.84 -7.51 9.59
N LEU A 64 -10.18 -6.98 8.44
CA LEU A 64 -11.13 -5.91 8.23
C LEU A 64 -12.24 -6.39 7.28
N LYS A 65 -13.38 -5.70 7.29
CA LYS A 65 -14.44 -5.91 6.32
C LYS A 65 -14.88 -4.57 5.75
N ALA A 66 -14.84 -4.42 4.43
CA ALA A 66 -15.58 -3.36 3.78
C ALA A 66 -17.07 -3.75 3.74
N PHE A 67 -17.97 -2.80 3.97
CA PHE A 67 -19.41 -3.03 3.86
C PHE A 67 -20.08 -1.90 3.10
N ASP A 68 -21.13 -2.22 2.34
CA ASP A 68 -21.94 -1.24 1.61
C ASP A 68 -23.23 -0.88 2.37
N GLY A 69 -24.01 0.07 1.83
CA GLY A 69 -25.28 0.48 2.40
C GLY A 69 -26.39 -0.59 2.35
N ASN A 70 -26.16 -1.72 1.66
CA ASN A 70 -27.10 -2.84 1.53
C ASN A 70 -26.73 -4.03 2.41
N GLY A 71 -25.66 -3.94 3.22
CA GLY A 71 -25.20 -4.99 4.10
C GLY A 71 -24.33 -6.06 3.42
N VAL A 72 -23.85 -5.80 2.19
CA VAL A 72 -22.85 -6.68 1.56
C VAL A 72 -21.50 -6.43 2.20
N GLU A 73 -20.86 -7.49 2.69
CA GLU A 73 -19.55 -7.44 3.32
C GLU A 73 -18.49 -8.09 2.41
N ILE A 74 -17.31 -7.49 2.36
CA ILE A 74 -16.11 -7.99 1.65
C ILE A 74 -14.98 -8.13 2.65
N GLN A 75 -14.45 -9.35 2.80
CA GLN A 75 -13.33 -9.62 3.70
C GLN A 75 -12.03 -8.99 3.16
N LEU A 76 -11.31 -8.30 4.04
CA LEU A 76 -10.05 -7.61 3.75
C LEU A 76 -8.99 -8.08 4.75
N SER A 77 -8.17 -9.04 4.37
CA SER A 77 -7.04 -9.52 5.17
C SER A 77 -5.74 -8.81 4.80
N SER A 78 -4.69 -9.01 5.59
CA SER A 78 -3.37 -8.42 5.33
C SER A 78 -2.86 -8.70 3.91
N GLY A 79 -2.36 -7.67 3.23
CA GLY A 79 -1.89 -7.71 1.83
C GLY A 79 -2.99 -7.50 0.78
N VAL A 80 -4.25 -7.35 1.19
CA VAL A 80 -5.37 -7.04 0.30
C VAL A 80 -5.42 -5.53 0.02
N LEU A 81 -5.67 -5.20 -1.24
CA LEU A 81 -6.10 -3.88 -1.71
C LEU A 81 -7.59 -3.91 -2.00
N PHE A 82 -8.36 -2.99 -1.44
CA PHE A 82 -9.74 -2.71 -1.79
C PHE A 82 -9.84 -1.32 -2.42
N ILE A 83 -10.65 -1.21 -3.47
CA ILE A 83 -10.87 0.06 -4.17
C ILE A 83 -12.30 0.50 -3.91
N THR A 84 -12.48 1.65 -3.26
CA THR A 84 -13.82 2.15 -2.96
C THR A 84 -14.57 2.53 -4.24
N PRO A 85 -15.87 2.22 -4.35
CA PRO A 85 -16.68 2.72 -5.46
C PRO A 85 -16.90 4.23 -5.34
N ILE A 86 -17.08 4.90 -6.48
CA ILE A 86 -17.49 6.32 -6.51
C ILE A 86 -19.02 6.38 -6.41
N GLY A 87 -19.51 7.32 -5.60
CA GLY A 87 -20.95 7.62 -5.53
C GLY A 87 -21.81 6.55 -4.83
N SER A 88 -21.18 5.52 -4.26
CA SER A 88 -21.86 4.49 -3.45
C SER A 88 -21.32 4.49 -2.03
N PRO A 89 -22.15 4.36 -1.00
CA PRO A 89 -21.68 4.33 0.38
C PRO A 89 -20.87 3.07 0.64
N VAL A 90 -19.71 3.24 1.29
CA VAL A 90 -18.86 2.14 1.75
C VAL A 90 -18.23 2.50 3.10
N GLY A 91 -18.30 1.59 4.04
CA GLY A 91 -17.68 1.65 5.37
C GLY A 91 -16.70 0.51 5.57
N ILE A 92 -16.04 0.51 6.72
CA ILE A 92 -15.09 -0.52 7.13
C ILE A 92 -15.26 -0.84 8.60
N ASN A 93 -15.29 -2.12 8.95
CA ASN A 93 -15.37 -2.60 10.33
C ASN A 93 -14.36 -3.72 10.61
N THR A 94 -14.22 -4.04 11.88
CA THR A 94 -13.43 -5.20 12.35
C THR A 94 -13.97 -5.78 13.63
N MET A 95 -13.86 -7.10 13.79
CA MET A 95 -14.14 -7.79 15.05
C MET A 95 -12.88 -7.92 15.92
N ASP A 96 -11.72 -8.09 15.30
CA ASP A 96 -10.47 -8.45 15.98
C ASP A 96 -9.42 -7.33 15.97
N GLY A 97 -9.67 -6.25 15.22
CA GLY A 97 -8.75 -5.16 15.00
C GLY A 97 -8.01 -5.26 13.66
N GLY A 98 -7.62 -4.11 13.11
CA GLY A 98 -6.88 -4.08 11.86
C GLY A 98 -6.32 -2.71 11.53
N ILE A 99 -5.35 -2.70 10.62
CA ILE A 99 -4.65 -1.51 10.16
C ILE A 99 -4.65 -1.49 8.64
N TYR A 100 -5.01 -0.35 8.06
CA TYR A 100 -4.91 -0.14 6.63
C TYR A 100 -4.34 1.24 6.28
N THR A 101 -3.76 1.32 5.09
CA THR A 101 -3.36 2.60 4.48
C THR A 101 -4.43 3.02 3.49
N GLU A 102 -5.00 4.19 3.71
CA GLU A 102 -5.89 4.86 2.76
C GLU A 102 -5.08 5.81 1.87
N ILE A 103 -5.26 5.71 0.57
CA ILE A 103 -4.67 6.57 -0.45
C ILE A 103 -5.81 7.22 -1.22
N GLU A 104 -5.99 8.53 -1.08
CA GLU A 104 -6.96 9.29 -1.89
C GLU A 104 -6.41 9.49 -3.29
N THR A 105 -7.21 9.15 -4.30
CA THR A 105 -6.83 9.29 -5.71
C THR A 105 -7.31 10.61 -6.31
N ASP A 106 -6.98 10.88 -7.57
CA ASP A 106 -7.54 11.98 -8.34
C ASP A 106 -8.71 11.51 -9.23
N LYS A 107 -9.51 12.46 -9.71
CA LYS A 107 -10.56 12.19 -10.71
C LYS A 107 -10.01 11.67 -12.02
N ASP A 108 -8.78 12.11 -12.36
CA ASP A 108 -8.08 11.75 -13.60
C ASP A 108 -7.18 10.52 -13.42
N MET A 109 -7.31 9.79 -12.30
CA MET A 109 -6.54 8.58 -12.05
C MET A 109 -6.83 7.52 -13.11
N THR A 110 -5.77 7.00 -13.72
CA THR A 110 -5.83 5.81 -14.56
C THR A 110 -5.73 4.56 -13.69
N MET A 111 -6.69 3.66 -13.83
CA MET A 111 -6.72 2.37 -13.14
C MET A 111 -6.43 1.22 -14.11
N ASN A 112 -5.61 0.26 -13.69
CA ASN A 112 -5.32 -0.94 -14.47
C ASN A 112 -6.57 -1.83 -14.60
N LYS A 113 -6.73 -2.47 -15.76
CA LYS A 113 -7.85 -3.38 -16.03
C LYS A 113 -7.85 -4.66 -15.17
N ALA A 114 -6.74 -4.97 -14.51
CA ALA A 114 -6.62 -6.11 -13.60
C ALA A 114 -7.30 -5.87 -12.24
N ILE A 115 -7.67 -4.64 -11.93
CA ILE A 115 -8.35 -4.25 -10.70
C ILE A 115 -9.65 -3.49 -11.01
N GLU A 116 -10.61 -3.54 -10.10
CA GLU A 116 -11.95 -2.97 -10.28
C GLU A 116 -12.47 -2.39 -8.97
N ALA A 117 -13.18 -1.27 -9.03
CA ALA A 117 -13.82 -0.66 -7.88
C ALA A 117 -14.89 -1.58 -7.25
N GLY A 118 -15.01 -1.54 -5.94
CA GLY A 118 -15.91 -2.41 -5.17
C GLY A 118 -15.38 -3.84 -4.99
N LYS A 119 -14.13 -4.14 -5.41
CA LYS A 119 -13.51 -5.46 -5.29
C LYS A 119 -12.24 -5.43 -4.47
N ALA A 120 -11.93 -6.58 -3.85
CA ALA A 120 -10.73 -6.84 -3.08
C ALA A 120 -9.74 -7.70 -3.87
N PHE A 121 -8.45 -7.35 -3.81
CA PHE A 121 -7.38 -8.03 -4.55
C PHE A 121 -6.22 -8.34 -3.61
N MET A 122 -5.84 -9.61 -3.49
CA MET A 122 -4.59 -9.99 -2.83
C MET A 122 -3.41 -9.57 -3.74
N LEU A 123 -2.71 -8.50 -3.38
CA LEU A 123 -1.74 -7.88 -4.28
C LEU A 123 -0.62 -8.82 -4.73
N LYS A 124 -0.12 -9.68 -3.85
CA LYS A 124 0.95 -10.63 -4.19
C LYS A 124 0.56 -11.64 -5.28
N ASP A 125 -0.75 -11.87 -5.49
CA ASP A 125 -1.26 -12.87 -6.44
C ASP A 125 -1.52 -12.26 -7.84
N LEU A 126 -1.48 -10.92 -7.97
CA LEU A 126 -1.70 -10.25 -9.25
C LEU A 126 -0.53 -10.40 -10.24
N LEU A 127 0.68 -10.66 -9.76
CA LEU A 127 1.85 -10.87 -10.61
C LEU A 127 2.49 -12.23 -10.34
N PRO A 128 2.85 -13.01 -11.39
CA PRO A 128 3.66 -14.21 -11.22
C PRO A 128 5.13 -13.87 -10.95
N TYR A 129 5.88 -14.81 -10.40
CA TYR A 129 7.33 -14.85 -10.55
C TYR A 129 7.67 -15.36 -11.94
N ALA A 130 8.53 -14.65 -12.66
CA ALA A 130 9.03 -15.06 -13.98
C ALA A 130 10.55 -15.26 -13.92
N GLU A 131 11.04 -16.45 -14.20
CA GLU A 131 12.45 -16.81 -14.09
C GLU A 131 13.36 -15.82 -14.84
N GLY A 132 14.41 -15.32 -14.16
CA GLY A 132 15.38 -14.36 -14.67
C GLY A 132 14.81 -12.97 -14.99
N ARG A 133 13.60 -12.64 -14.55
CA ARG A 133 12.92 -11.37 -14.89
C ARG A 133 12.33 -10.67 -13.68
N ILE A 134 12.20 -9.36 -13.84
CA ILE A 134 11.33 -8.52 -13.01
C ILE A 134 10.04 -8.30 -13.82
N VAL A 135 8.89 -8.57 -13.19
CA VAL A 135 7.57 -8.27 -13.76
C VAL A 135 7.00 -7.10 -12.97
N ASN A 136 6.51 -6.09 -13.66
CA ASN A 136 5.87 -4.93 -13.04
C ASN A 136 4.49 -4.67 -13.64
N MET A 137 3.62 -4.04 -12.85
CA MET A 137 2.28 -3.62 -13.23
C MET A 137 1.93 -2.31 -12.52
N ASP A 138 1.61 -1.29 -13.28
CA ASP A 138 1.01 -0.08 -12.73
C ASP A 138 -0.43 -0.40 -12.33
N LEU A 139 -0.76 -0.32 -11.05
CA LEU A 139 -2.13 -0.50 -10.56
C LEU A 139 -2.95 0.76 -10.79
N THR A 140 -2.42 1.90 -10.34
CA THR A 140 -3.02 3.22 -10.56
C THR A 140 -1.94 4.24 -10.83
N SER A 141 -2.25 5.27 -11.62
CA SER A 141 -1.35 6.40 -11.88
C SER A 141 -2.13 7.67 -12.22
N ASP A 142 -1.58 8.79 -11.80
CA ASP A 142 -1.94 10.13 -12.22
C ASP A 142 -0.68 11.02 -12.26
N SER A 143 -0.84 12.34 -12.42
CA SER A 143 0.29 13.28 -12.51
C SER A 143 1.08 13.43 -11.20
N LYS A 144 0.53 13.01 -10.06
CA LYS A 144 1.11 13.21 -8.71
C LYS A 144 1.42 11.92 -7.96
N MET A 145 0.83 10.81 -8.36
CA MET A 145 1.03 9.52 -7.70
C MET A 145 1.04 8.38 -8.70
N LYS A 146 1.82 7.34 -8.34
CA LYS A 146 1.83 6.08 -9.06
C LYS A 146 1.92 4.93 -8.05
N PHE A 147 1.02 3.95 -8.16
CA PHE A 147 1.04 2.74 -7.35
C PHE A 147 1.35 1.55 -8.23
N VAL A 148 2.50 0.92 -8.00
CA VAL A 148 3.09 -0.10 -8.89
C VAL A 148 3.31 -1.39 -8.11
N LEU A 149 2.95 -2.53 -8.72
CA LEU A 149 3.41 -3.84 -8.26
C LEU A 149 4.68 -4.25 -8.97
N MET A 150 5.58 -4.91 -8.24
CA MET A 150 6.82 -5.47 -8.78
C MET A 150 7.06 -6.86 -8.22
N SER A 151 7.38 -7.81 -9.10
CA SER A 151 7.73 -9.19 -8.76
C SER A 151 9.12 -9.48 -9.28
N PHE A 152 10.03 -9.82 -8.38
CA PHE A 152 11.44 -10.12 -8.64
C PHE A 152 11.66 -11.62 -8.52
N SER A 153 12.14 -12.28 -9.56
CA SER A 153 12.66 -13.65 -9.41
C SER A 153 14.03 -13.62 -8.72
N ALA A 154 14.47 -14.76 -8.18
CA ALA A 154 15.78 -14.87 -7.56
C ALA A 154 16.90 -14.43 -8.53
N GLY A 155 17.87 -13.68 -8.03
CA GLY A 155 19.01 -13.17 -8.79
C GLY A 155 18.72 -11.91 -9.62
N THR A 156 17.51 -11.31 -9.54
CA THR A 156 17.17 -10.08 -10.24
C THR A 156 17.23 -8.85 -9.33
N GLY A 157 17.27 -7.66 -9.93
CA GLY A 157 17.29 -6.41 -9.18
C GLY A 157 17.21 -5.18 -10.07
N LEU A 158 16.91 -4.05 -9.47
CA LEU A 158 17.00 -2.73 -10.07
C LEU A 158 18.35 -2.11 -9.75
N SER A 159 19.08 -1.66 -10.76
CA SER A 159 20.33 -0.93 -10.58
C SER A 159 20.11 0.38 -9.84
N GLU A 160 21.20 0.95 -9.33
CA GLU A 160 21.18 2.21 -8.62
C GLU A 160 20.58 3.35 -9.45
N HIS A 161 19.63 4.07 -8.86
CA HIS A 161 18.94 5.20 -9.45
C HIS A 161 18.35 6.10 -8.34
N ALA A 162 17.89 7.29 -8.72
CA ALA A 162 17.23 8.21 -7.81
C ALA A 162 15.73 8.25 -8.07
N ALA A 163 14.90 8.20 -7.00
CA ALA A 163 13.45 8.36 -7.13
C ALA A 163 13.10 9.81 -7.46
N PRO A 164 12.25 10.06 -8.47
CA PRO A 164 11.85 11.43 -8.84
C PRO A 164 10.92 12.09 -7.80
N GLY A 165 10.41 11.32 -6.85
CA GLY A 165 9.54 11.74 -5.76
C GLY A 165 9.84 10.97 -4.47
N GLU A 166 9.08 11.25 -3.42
CA GLU A 166 9.08 10.38 -2.23
C GLU A 166 8.40 9.05 -2.56
N ALA A 167 8.80 7.97 -1.89
CA ALA A 167 8.19 6.67 -2.14
C ALA A 167 8.08 5.83 -0.87
N ILE A 168 7.08 4.93 -0.86
CA ILE A 168 6.91 3.89 0.17
C ILE A 168 6.86 2.54 -0.51
N ILE A 169 7.71 1.61 -0.05
CA ILE A 169 7.64 0.19 -0.37
C ILE A 169 6.76 -0.52 0.66
N PHE A 170 5.86 -1.36 0.17
CA PHE A 170 5.11 -2.37 0.92
C PHE A 170 5.62 -3.73 0.46
N ALA A 171 6.40 -4.43 1.27
CA ALA A 171 6.86 -5.77 0.96
C ALA A 171 5.69 -6.76 1.10
N LEU A 172 5.39 -7.49 0.02
CA LEU A 172 4.19 -8.30 -0.11
C LEU A 172 4.45 -9.79 0.04
N ASP A 173 5.63 -10.25 -0.41
CA ASP A 173 6.01 -11.66 -0.40
C ASP A 173 7.53 -11.82 -0.46
N GLY A 174 8.07 -12.82 0.25
CA GLY A 174 9.49 -13.14 0.23
C GLY A 174 10.38 -12.13 0.97
N GLU A 175 11.63 -12.02 0.50
CA GLU A 175 12.70 -11.20 1.09
C GLU A 175 13.48 -10.50 -0.01
N GLY A 176 13.69 -9.18 0.15
CA GLY A 176 14.52 -8.36 -0.73
C GLY A 176 15.61 -7.60 0.03
N ILE A 177 16.54 -7.01 -0.69
CA ILE A 177 17.58 -6.13 -0.16
C ILE A 177 17.43 -4.77 -0.83
N ILE A 178 17.31 -3.72 -0.02
CA ILE A 178 17.26 -2.33 -0.46
C ILE A 178 18.59 -1.68 -0.14
N GLY A 179 19.32 -1.21 -1.15
CA GLY A 179 20.42 -0.29 -0.96
C GLY A 179 19.88 1.13 -0.94
N TYR A 180 20.21 1.90 0.08
CA TYR A 180 19.79 3.30 0.19
C TYR A 180 20.90 4.11 0.86
N GLU A 181 21.34 5.20 0.20
CA GLU A 181 22.38 6.11 0.70
C GLU A 181 23.63 5.35 1.22
N GLY A 182 24.08 4.35 0.44
CA GLY A 182 25.26 3.55 0.75
C GLY A 182 25.09 2.48 1.83
N LYS A 183 23.88 2.21 2.33
CA LYS A 183 23.57 1.18 3.30
C LYS A 183 22.63 0.13 2.72
N GLU A 184 22.78 -1.12 3.17
CA GLU A 184 21.90 -2.22 2.82
C GLU A 184 20.87 -2.49 3.92
N HIS A 185 19.64 -2.76 3.51
CA HIS A 185 18.51 -3.05 4.39
C HIS A 185 17.78 -4.28 3.86
N VAL A 186 17.75 -5.35 4.66
CA VAL A 186 16.94 -6.53 4.34
C VAL A 186 15.48 -6.22 4.68
N ILE A 187 14.58 -6.39 3.70
CA ILE A 187 13.15 -6.19 3.86
C ILE A 187 12.40 -7.49 3.63
N ARG A 188 11.40 -7.79 4.48
CA ARG A 188 10.58 -9.00 4.43
C ARG A 188 9.10 -8.66 4.28
N ALA A 189 8.33 -9.63 3.80
CA ALA A 189 6.88 -9.51 3.70
C ALA A 189 6.26 -8.94 5.01
N GLY A 190 5.41 -7.90 4.87
CA GLY A 190 4.80 -7.16 5.99
C GLY A 190 5.63 -5.99 6.51
N GLU A 191 6.87 -5.83 6.04
CA GLU A 191 7.72 -4.67 6.34
C GLU A 191 7.60 -3.59 5.27
N ASN A 192 8.05 -2.39 5.61
CA ASN A 192 7.97 -1.22 4.78
C ASN A 192 9.31 -0.47 4.76
N PHE A 193 9.53 0.30 3.70
CA PHE A 193 10.68 1.19 3.57
C PHE A 193 10.26 2.48 2.86
N ALA A 194 10.78 3.61 3.29
CA ALA A 194 10.47 4.89 2.67
C ALA A 194 11.73 5.57 2.11
N PHE A 195 11.58 6.13 0.90
CA PHE A 195 12.61 6.92 0.22
C PHE A 195 12.28 8.40 0.26
N ALA A 196 13.31 9.23 0.48
CA ALA A 196 13.20 10.66 0.21
C ALA A 196 13.23 10.93 -1.30
N LYS A 197 12.71 12.07 -1.71
CA LYS A 197 12.85 12.57 -3.09
C LYS A 197 14.33 12.70 -3.45
N ASN A 198 14.70 12.18 -4.61
CA ASN A 198 16.08 12.09 -5.12
C ASN A 198 17.02 11.19 -4.29
N GLY A 199 16.51 10.44 -3.32
CA GLY A 199 17.30 9.45 -2.60
C GLY A 199 17.83 8.36 -3.53
N VAL A 200 19.16 8.13 -3.52
CA VAL A 200 19.81 7.15 -4.38
C VAL A 200 19.62 5.75 -3.78
N HIS A 201 19.08 4.84 -4.58
CA HIS A 201 18.73 3.50 -4.12
C HIS A 201 18.79 2.45 -5.22
N TRP A 202 18.86 1.20 -4.80
CA TRP A 202 18.73 0.01 -5.64
C TRP A 202 17.94 -1.08 -4.88
N VAL A 203 17.41 -2.05 -5.60
CA VAL A 203 16.71 -3.22 -5.01
C VAL A 203 17.29 -4.49 -5.60
N LYS A 204 17.56 -5.49 -4.77
CA LYS A 204 18.05 -6.80 -5.17
C LYS A 204 17.23 -7.91 -4.52
N ALA A 205 16.95 -8.96 -5.26
CA ALA A 205 16.26 -10.15 -4.80
C ALA A 205 17.18 -11.36 -4.95
N GLU A 206 17.78 -11.85 -3.86
CA GLU A 206 18.54 -13.10 -3.84
C GLU A 206 17.61 -14.32 -3.84
N LYS A 207 16.42 -14.16 -3.29
CA LYS A 207 15.28 -15.06 -3.30
C LYS A 207 14.09 -14.38 -3.98
N PRO A 208 13.03 -15.10 -4.35
CA PRO A 208 11.83 -14.46 -4.89
C PRO A 208 11.28 -13.40 -3.93
N PHE A 209 10.96 -12.22 -4.47
CA PHE A 209 10.47 -11.07 -3.71
C PHE A 209 9.39 -10.31 -4.46
N LYS A 210 8.31 -9.90 -3.77
CA LYS A 210 7.29 -9.01 -4.33
C LYS A 210 7.08 -7.80 -3.44
N MET A 211 6.87 -6.66 -4.09
CA MET A 211 6.55 -5.41 -3.41
C MET A 211 5.51 -4.60 -4.18
N ALA A 212 4.78 -3.76 -3.45
CA ALA A 212 4.10 -2.60 -4.01
C ALA A 212 4.91 -1.34 -3.72
N LEU A 213 4.92 -0.41 -4.65
CA LEU A 213 5.63 0.86 -4.56
C LEU A 213 4.64 2.00 -4.78
N LEU A 214 4.45 2.85 -3.77
CA LEU A 214 3.72 4.09 -3.88
C LEU A 214 4.71 5.24 -4.12
N LEU A 215 4.72 5.77 -5.33
CA LEU A 215 5.49 6.95 -5.72
C LEU A 215 4.63 8.20 -5.60
N MET A 216 5.19 9.28 -5.07
CA MET A 216 4.52 10.55 -4.79
C MET A 216 5.36 11.68 -5.39
N PHE A 217 4.79 12.37 -6.37
CA PHE A 217 5.44 13.47 -7.11
C PHE A 217 4.92 14.82 -6.61
N ASP A 218 5.83 15.69 -6.18
CA ASP A 218 5.50 17.07 -5.80
C ASP A 218 5.35 17.97 -7.02
#